data_4616851ac0bc01fd10b5bb95ea0f4550
#
_entry.id   4616851ac0bc01fd10b5bb95ea0f4550
#
_cell.length_a   1.000
_cell.length_b   1.000
_cell.length_c   1.000
_cell.angle_alpha   90.00
_cell.angle_beta   90.00
_cell.angle_gamma   90.00
#
_symmetry.space_group_name_H-M   'P 1'
#
loop_
_entity.id
_entity.type
_entity.pdbx_description
1 polymer ?
#
loop_
_entity_poly.entity_id
_entity_poly.type
_entity_poly.pdbx_seq_one_letter_code
_entity_poly.pdbx_strand_id
1 'polypeptide(L)'
;GSSYQLSPSGNFIATMVSTKENVCEIKDDTMQEEMASGRVLVVTDLRTMEPKVLSGTTAGSSVASFSWLNDEQLLVTTDARRGYDGYSLYTINKDGSNTTRLIQAKDFKSKAGIQVPFLVGIYQKFPNKILISINRQSVVYKNRDLYWLDLTTKKTSLIARVPSLPANETFAGWELDWNGVPKGFSTYDEKGPDMGLVNSFYLFDSKNDS
;
A
#
# COMPACT_ATOMS: atom_id res chain seq x y z
N GLY A 1 -0.80 9.15 -4.89
CA GLY A 1 -2.18 8.67 -5.05
C GLY A 1 -3.15 9.83 -5.02
N SER A 2 -4.30 9.70 -5.67
CA SER A 2 -5.35 10.72 -5.63
C SER A 2 -5.88 10.88 -4.21
N SER A 3 -6.16 12.12 -3.81
CA SER A 3 -6.76 12.42 -2.51
C SER A 3 -8.24 12.02 -2.42
N TYR A 4 -8.84 11.59 -3.53
CA TYR A 4 -10.22 11.12 -3.62
C TYR A 4 -10.39 10.01 -4.67
N GLN A 5 -11.39 9.15 -4.48
CA GLN A 5 -11.78 8.10 -5.43
C GLN A 5 -13.30 7.88 -5.38
N LEU A 6 -13.91 7.69 -6.55
CA LEU A 6 -15.28 7.22 -6.66
C LEU A 6 -15.36 5.71 -6.42
N SER A 7 -16.45 5.25 -5.80
CA SER A 7 -16.78 3.82 -5.73
C SER A 7 -17.05 3.26 -7.13
N PRO A 8 -16.98 1.94 -7.35
CA PRO A 8 -17.26 1.34 -8.65
C PRO A 8 -18.62 1.72 -9.26
N SER A 9 -19.66 1.86 -8.45
CA SER A 9 -20.98 2.32 -8.90
C SER A 9 -21.09 3.82 -9.14
N GLY A 10 -20.10 4.62 -8.68
CA GLY A 10 -20.15 6.07 -8.69
C GLY A 10 -21.09 6.71 -7.64
N ASN A 11 -21.69 5.92 -6.74
CA ASN A 11 -22.61 6.45 -5.75
C ASN A 11 -21.94 7.03 -4.51
N PHE A 12 -20.66 6.71 -4.28
CA PHE A 12 -19.89 7.15 -3.13
C PHE A 12 -18.57 7.76 -3.57
N ILE A 13 -18.10 8.75 -2.82
CA ILE A 13 -16.76 9.29 -2.95
C ILE A 13 -16.01 9.11 -1.64
N ALA A 14 -14.82 8.53 -1.69
CA ALA A 14 -13.90 8.47 -0.57
C ALA A 14 -12.83 9.53 -0.72
N THR A 15 -12.49 10.23 0.37
CA THR A 15 -11.54 11.35 0.37
C THR A 15 -10.65 11.28 1.59
N MET A 16 -9.35 11.54 1.43
CA MET A 16 -8.43 11.78 2.54
C MET A 16 -8.49 13.23 2.97
N VAL A 17 -8.72 13.45 4.27
CA VAL A 17 -8.78 14.78 4.89
C VAL A 17 -7.67 14.89 5.94
N SER A 18 -6.88 15.96 5.87
CA SER A 18 -5.89 16.26 6.91
C SER A 18 -6.58 16.76 8.17
N THR A 19 -6.26 16.17 9.30
CA THR A 19 -6.69 16.64 10.61
C THR A 19 -5.52 17.37 11.26
N LYS A 20 -5.78 18.58 11.78
CA LYS A 20 -4.85 19.26 12.69
C LYS A 20 -5.06 18.64 14.07
N GLU A 21 -4.14 17.85 14.56
CA GLU A 21 -4.11 17.52 15.99
C GLU A 21 -3.58 18.75 16.73
N ASN A 22 -4.38 19.29 17.65
CA ASN A 22 -3.88 20.20 18.67
C ASN A 22 -3.02 19.36 19.62
N VAL A 23 -1.73 19.27 19.35
CA VAL A 23 -0.78 18.69 20.29
C VAL A 23 -0.63 19.67 21.43
N CYS A 24 -0.99 19.28 22.67
CA CYS A 24 -0.68 20.03 23.88
C CYS A 24 0.82 20.34 23.90
N GLU A 25 1.16 21.61 24.02
CA GLU A 25 2.52 22.12 24.16
C GLU A 25 3.22 21.46 25.37
N ILE A 26 4.14 20.56 25.12
CA ILE A 26 5.21 20.27 26.06
C ILE A 26 6.38 21.13 25.59
N LYS A 27 6.59 22.22 26.30
CA LYS A 27 7.77 23.08 26.12
C LYS A 27 9.01 22.35 26.61
N ASP A 28 9.78 21.84 25.68
CA ASP A 28 11.18 21.53 25.89
C ASP A 28 12.00 22.06 24.70
N ASP A 29 12.97 22.90 25.00
CA ASP A 29 13.62 23.87 24.10
C ASP A 29 14.56 23.26 23.05
N THR A 30 14.50 21.96 22.75
CA THR A 30 15.46 21.30 21.86
C THR A 30 14.88 20.40 20.77
N MET A 31 13.56 20.28 20.61
CA MET A 31 12.94 19.56 19.50
C MET A 31 12.04 20.50 18.71
N GLN A 32 12.37 20.72 17.43
CA GLN A 32 11.44 21.26 16.45
C GLN A 32 10.29 20.26 16.32
N GLU A 33 9.13 20.56 16.94
CA GLU A 33 7.90 19.82 16.75
C GLU A 33 7.39 20.06 15.33
N GLU A 34 7.68 19.13 14.43
CA GLU A 34 6.89 18.97 13.22
C GLU A 34 5.46 18.64 13.67
N MET A 35 4.53 19.55 13.47
CA MET A 35 3.09 19.33 13.66
C MET A 35 2.64 18.17 12.75
N ALA A 36 2.54 16.98 13.31
CA ALA A 36 2.13 15.81 12.59
C ALA A 36 0.62 15.90 12.31
N SER A 37 0.26 16.47 11.16
CA SER A 37 -1.11 16.45 10.66
C SER A 37 -1.54 15.01 10.34
N GLY A 38 -2.52 14.48 11.09
CA GLY A 38 -3.17 13.21 10.80
C GLY A 38 -3.98 13.27 9.51
N ARG A 39 -4.13 12.13 8.84
CA ARG A 39 -5.07 11.98 7.73
C ARG A 39 -6.13 10.96 8.11
N VAL A 40 -7.39 11.34 7.93
CA VAL A 40 -8.55 10.48 8.11
C VAL A 40 -9.21 10.24 6.76
N LEU A 41 -9.92 9.12 6.65
CA LEU A 41 -10.71 8.78 5.49
C LEU A 41 -12.15 9.20 5.73
N VAL A 42 -12.73 9.91 4.77
CA VAL A 42 -14.14 10.33 4.76
C VAL A 42 -14.81 9.70 3.55
N VAL A 43 -15.98 9.10 3.74
CA VAL A 43 -16.84 8.62 2.66
C VAL A 43 -18.10 9.46 2.64
N THR A 44 -18.46 9.96 1.45
CA THR A 44 -19.70 10.73 1.22
C THR A 44 -20.62 9.95 0.28
N ASP A 45 -21.86 9.76 0.65
CA ASP A 45 -22.93 9.29 -0.25
C ASP A 45 -23.34 10.45 -1.16
N LEU A 46 -23.13 10.32 -2.46
CA LEU A 46 -23.40 11.40 -3.43
C LEU A 46 -24.89 11.62 -3.70
N ARG A 47 -25.77 10.74 -3.24
CA ARG A 47 -27.22 10.90 -3.36
C ARG A 47 -27.79 11.74 -2.22
N THR A 48 -27.25 11.61 -1.03
CA THR A 48 -27.68 12.34 0.17
C THR A 48 -26.76 13.49 0.52
N MET A 49 -25.53 13.50 -0.02
CA MET A 49 -24.45 14.41 0.29
C MET A 49 -24.01 14.34 1.76
N GLU A 50 -24.28 13.23 2.43
CA GLU A 50 -23.91 13.00 3.83
C GLU A 50 -22.50 12.43 3.93
N PRO A 51 -21.54 13.15 4.55
CA PRO A 51 -20.21 12.65 4.81
C PRO A 51 -20.16 11.78 6.05
N LYS A 52 -19.38 10.71 6.03
CA LYS A 52 -19.06 9.88 7.17
C LYS A 52 -17.55 9.75 7.36
N VAL A 53 -17.07 10.13 8.53
CA VAL A 53 -15.68 9.93 8.90
C VAL A 53 -15.49 8.47 9.29
N LEU A 54 -14.58 7.78 8.60
CA LEU A 54 -14.21 6.43 8.93
C LEU A 54 -13.08 6.47 9.97
N SER A 55 -13.39 6.06 11.19
CA SER A 55 -12.39 5.91 12.24
C SER A 55 -11.67 4.57 12.04
N GLY A 56 -10.42 4.59 11.72
CA GLY A 56 -9.62 3.37 11.55
C GLY A 56 -8.17 3.56 11.97
N THR A 57 -7.84 4.77 12.39
CA THR A 57 -6.48 5.09 12.81
C THR A 57 -6.35 4.83 14.31
N THR A 58 -5.52 3.89 14.69
CA THR A 58 -5.00 3.82 16.06
C THR A 58 -4.13 5.04 16.33
N ALA A 59 -4.09 5.51 17.57
CA ALA A 59 -3.25 6.65 17.96
C ALA A 59 -1.81 6.49 17.42
N GLY A 60 -1.35 7.48 16.66
CA GLY A 60 0.00 7.48 16.08
C GLY A 60 0.12 6.93 14.65
N SER A 61 -0.96 6.47 14.01
CA SER A 61 -0.98 6.10 12.59
C SER A 61 -1.85 7.06 11.78
N SER A 62 -1.51 7.26 10.53
CA SER A 62 -2.21 8.12 9.57
C SER A 62 -2.60 7.29 8.35
N VAL A 63 -3.72 7.61 7.71
CA VAL A 63 -4.07 7.01 6.44
C VAL A 63 -3.04 7.43 5.38
N ALA A 64 -2.32 6.45 4.81
CA ALA A 64 -1.34 6.67 3.75
C ALA A 64 -1.99 6.62 2.37
N SER A 65 -2.85 5.62 2.14
CA SER A 65 -3.60 5.47 0.90
C SER A 65 -4.86 4.64 1.13
N PHE A 66 -5.77 4.67 0.17
CA PHE A 66 -6.95 3.84 0.17
C PHE A 66 -7.34 3.46 -1.27
N SER A 67 -8.15 2.41 -1.40
CA SER A 67 -8.75 1.99 -2.66
C SER A 67 -10.07 1.29 -2.40
N TRP A 68 -11.05 1.50 -3.27
CA TRP A 68 -12.30 0.72 -3.23
C TRP A 68 -12.04 -0.73 -3.65
N LEU A 69 -12.48 -1.68 -2.82
CA LEU A 69 -12.57 -3.10 -3.20
C LEU A 69 -13.86 -3.39 -3.96
N ASN A 70 -14.95 -2.75 -3.52
CA ASN A 70 -16.29 -2.78 -4.10
C ASN A 70 -17.07 -1.60 -3.53
N ASP A 71 -18.39 -1.51 -3.80
CA ASP A 71 -19.23 -0.41 -3.32
C ASP A 71 -19.47 -0.39 -1.80
N GLU A 72 -19.13 -1.46 -1.10
CA GLU A 72 -19.35 -1.58 0.34
C GLU A 72 -18.06 -1.45 1.15
N GLN A 73 -16.90 -1.73 0.55
CA GLN A 73 -15.67 -1.93 1.31
C GLN A 73 -14.46 -1.24 0.67
N LEU A 74 -13.65 -0.64 1.52
CA LEU A 74 -12.38 -0.03 1.16
C LEU A 74 -11.21 -0.84 1.72
N LEU A 75 -10.12 -0.86 0.98
CA LEU A 75 -8.79 -1.24 1.41
C LEU A 75 -8.05 0.02 1.84
N VAL A 76 -7.48 0.02 3.02
CA VAL A 76 -6.79 1.17 3.59
C VAL A 76 -5.40 0.78 4.04
N THR A 77 -4.40 1.58 3.69
CA THR A 77 -3.05 1.49 4.24
C THR A 77 -2.81 2.61 5.22
N THR A 78 -2.15 2.30 6.32
CA THR A 78 -1.61 3.29 7.24
C THR A 78 -0.10 3.39 7.08
N ASP A 79 0.45 4.56 7.37
CA ASP A 79 1.88 4.71 7.60
C ASP A 79 2.14 4.88 9.11
N ALA A 80 3.36 4.59 9.51
CA ALA A 80 3.81 4.88 10.85
C ALA A 80 4.51 6.22 10.86
N ARG A 81 4.04 7.15 11.65
CA ARG A 81 4.74 8.40 11.91
C ARG A 81 6.05 8.20 12.69
N ARG A 82 6.22 7.07 13.36
CA ARG A 82 7.39 6.71 14.15
C ARG A 82 7.88 5.30 13.85
N GLY A 83 8.42 5.12 12.63
CA GLY A 83 9.04 3.86 12.22
C GLY A 83 8.08 2.87 11.53
N TYR A 84 8.64 1.79 10.99
CA TYR A 84 7.92 0.82 10.14
C TYR A 84 6.85 -0.02 10.87
N ASP A 85 6.84 -0.02 12.20
CA ASP A 85 5.90 -0.84 12.98
C ASP A 85 4.43 -0.42 12.85
N GLY A 86 4.15 0.79 12.36
CA GLY A 86 2.80 1.29 12.16
C GLY A 86 2.19 1.04 10.79
N TYR A 87 2.95 0.49 9.83
CA TYR A 87 2.38 0.12 8.54
C TYR A 87 1.38 -1.01 8.74
N SER A 88 0.16 -0.80 8.28
CA SER A 88 -0.91 -1.78 8.30
C SER A 88 -1.74 -1.70 7.04
N LEU A 89 -2.22 -2.85 6.59
CA LEU A 89 -3.21 -2.98 5.53
C LEU A 89 -4.46 -3.57 6.15
N TYR A 90 -5.59 -2.90 5.99
CA TYR A 90 -6.87 -3.36 6.53
C TYR A 90 -8.03 -3.03 5.60
N THR A 91 -9.12 -3.75 5.77
CA THR A 91 -10.39 -3.43 5.12
C THR A 91 -11.33 -2.77 6.12
N ILE A 92 -12.18 -1.89 5.62
CA ILE A 92 -13.22 -1.21 6.38
C ILE A 92 -14.45 -1.00 5.49
N ASN A 93 -15.63 -1.19 6.05
CA ASN A 93 -16.84 -0.87 5.32
C ASN A 93 -17.00 0.65 5.15
N LYS A 94 -17.70 1.08 4.11
CA LYS A 94 -17.99 2.49 3.82
C LYS A 94 -18.69 3.24 4.95
N ASP A 95 -19.34 2.50 5.84
CA ASP A 95 -20.02 3.03 7.03
C ASP A 95 -19.13 3.04 8.29
N GLY A 96 -17.86 2.67 8.16
CA GLY A 96 -16.91 2.58 9.28
C GLY A 96 -17.00 1.28 10.08
N SER A 97 -17.95 0.39 9.77
CA SER A 97 -18.08 -0.91 10.44
C SER A 97 -17.08 -1.94 9.89
N ASN A 98 -16.99 -3.10 10.54
CA ASN A 98 -16.24 -4.29 10.09
C ASN A 98 -14.79 -4.00 9.68
N THR A 99 -14.06 -3.25 10.51
CA THR A 99 -12.63 -3.06 10.30
C THR A 99 -11.89 -4.36 10.52
N THR A 100 -11.25 -4.87 9.48
CA THR A 100 -10.48 -6.11 9.52
C THR A 100 -9.05 -5.86 9.10
N ARG A 101 -8.10 -6.05 10.02
CA ARG A 101 -6.67 -5.97 9.69
C ARG A 101 -6.25 -7.21 8.93
N LEU A 102 -5.67 -6.99 7.75
CA LEU A 102 -5.16 -8.03 6.86
C LEU A 102 -3.69 -8.33 7.16
N ILE A 103 -2.88 -7.29 7.21
CA ILE A 103 -1.42 -7.35 7.36
C ILE A 103 -0.94 -6.21 8.25
N GLN A 104 0.09 -6.49 9.03
CA GLN A 104 0.88 -5.51 9.74
C GLN A 104 2.37 -5.72 9.46
N ALA A 105 3.19 -4.67 9.41
CA ALA A 105 4.61 -4.78 9.09
C ALA A 105 5.36 -5.77 10.00
N LYS A 106 4.99 -5.84 11.27
CA LYS A 106 5.58 -6.80 12.23
C LYS A 106 5.32 -8.27 11.88
N ASP A 107 4.28 -8.58 11.06
CA ASP A 107 3.95 -9.94 10.67
C ASP A 107 4.98 -10.50 9.67
N PHE A 108 5.78 -9.62 9.06
CA PHE A 108 6.82 -9.94 8.09
C PHE A 108 8.23 -9.68 8.62
N LYS A 109 8.47 -9.95 9.89
CA LYS A 109 9.83 -9.88 10.46
C LYS A 109 10.67 -11.04 9.94
N SER A 110 11.77 -10.73 9.26
CA SER A 110 12.81 -11.68 8.91
C SER A 110 14.09 -11.38 9.69
N LYS A 111 15.08 -12.29 9.65
CA LYS A 111 16.43 -12.02 10.17
C LYS A 111 17.08 -10.79 9.51
N ALA A 112 16.61 -10.41 8.33
CA ALA A 112 17.08 -9.27 7.55
C ALA A 112 16.33 -7.96 7.87
N GLY A 113 15.34 -7.97 8.79
CA GLY A 113 14.58 -6.79 9.21
C GLY A 113 13.08 -6.84 8.87
N ILE A 114 12.42 -5.70 8.91
CA ILE A 114 10.97 -5.58 8.69
C ILE A 114 10.71 -5.53 7.18
N GLN A 115 9.80 -6.37 6.70
CA GLN A 115 9.34 -6.41 5.32
C GLN A 115 8.02 -5.66 5.21
N VAL A 116 7.98 -4.60 4.42
CA VAL A 116 6.77 -3.79 4.22
C VAL A 116 6.05 -4.27 2.95
N PRO A 117 4.80 -4.74 3.06
CA PRO A 117 3.99 -5.06 1.89
C PRO A 117 3.46 -3.79 1.23
N PHE A 118 3.45 -3.76 -0.10
CA PHE A 118 2.88 -2.67 -0.90
C PHE A 118 1.74 -3.20 -1.75
N LEU A 119 0.63 -2.47 -1.80
CA LEU A 119 -0.45 -2.79 -2.74
C LEU A 119 0.04 -2.56 -4.17
N VAL A 120 -0.09 -3.59 -4.99
CA VAL A 120 0.23 -3.55 -6.43
C VAL A 120 -1.04 -3.36 -7.26
N GLY A 121 -2.12 -4.09 -6.91
CA GLY A 121 -3.37 -3.97 -7.63
C GLY A 121 -4.56 -4.70 -7.01
N ILE A 122 -5.74 -4.27 -7.42
CA ILE A 122 -7.03 -4.86 -7.12
C ILE A 122 -7.66 -5.22 -8.46
N TYR A 123 -8.06 -6.47 -8.64
CA TYR A 123 -8.59 -6.99 -9.89
C TYR A 123 -10.00 -7.54 -9.70
N GLN A 124 -10.96 -7.03 -10.45
CA GLN A 124 -12.37 -7.45 -10.35
C GLN A 124 -12.58 -8.95 -10.58
N LYS A 125 -11.72 -9.56 -11.41
CA LYS A 125 -11.73 -11.02 -11.65
C LYS A 125 -11.46 -11.84 -10.38
N PHE A 126 -10.80 -11.24 -9.38
CA PHE A 126 -10.43 -11.89 -8.13
C PHE A 126 -10.93 -11.07 -6.92
N PRO A 127 -12.26 -11.00 -6.69
CA PRO A 127 -12.86 -10.08 -5.71
C PRO A 127 -12.40 -10.32 -4.26
N ASN A 128 -11.93 -11.53 -3.95
CA ASN A 128 -11.46 -11.89 -2.61
C ASN A 128 -9.92 -11.89 -2.49
N LYS A 129 -9.21 -11.35 -3.47
CA LYS A 129 -7.75 -11.31 -3.45
C LYS A 129 -7.24 -9.95 -3.92
N ILE A 130 -6.11 -9.55 -3.36
CA ILE A 130 -5.36 -8.38 -3.81
C ILE A 130 -3.93 -8.78 -4.13
N LEU A 131 -3.33 -8.07 -5.04
CA LEU A 131 -1.95 -8.26 -5.42
C LEU A 131 -1.08 -7.35 -4.57
N ILE A 132 -0.11 -7.93 -3.87
CA ILE A 132 0.84 -7.21 -3.03
C ILE A 132 2.26 -7.58 -3.42
N SER A 133 3.18 -6.65 -3.19
CA SER A 133 4.60 -6.85 -3.36
C SER A 133 5.29 -6.74 -2.00
N ILE A 134 6.17 -7.69 -1.68
CA ILE A 134 6.86 -7.75 -0.38
C ILE A 134 8.37 -7.79 -0.62
N ASN A 135 9.11 -6.93 0.07
CA ASN A 135 10.58 -6.95 0.04
C ASN A 135 11.11 -8.24 0.67
N ARG A 136 12.02 -8.92 -0.02
CA ARG A 136 12.66 -10.14 0.48
C ARG A 136 13.73 -9.85 1.55
N GLN A 137 14.35 -8.69 1.46
CA GLN A 137 15.38 -8.23 2.39
C GLN A 137 15.00 -6.86 2.93
N SER A 138 15.34 -6.58 4.21
CA SER A 138 15.01 -5.33 4.85
C SER A 138 15.66 -4.14 4.14
N VAL A 139 14.88 -3.07 4.01
CA VAL A 139 15.31 -1.69 3.68
C VAL A 139 15.87 -1.46 2.28
N VAL A 140 16.39 -2.47 1.59
CA VAL A 140 16.87 -2.30 0.21
C VAL A 140 15.77 -2.72 -0.75
N TYR A 141 15.22 -1.78 -1.49
CA TYR A 141 14.14 -1.96 -2.47
C TYR A 141 14.50 -2.88 -3.67
N LYS A 142 15.61 -3.62 -3.55
CA LYS A 142 16.22 -4.39 -4.65
C LYS A 142 15.46 -5.64 -5.06
N ASN A 143 14.67 -6.24 -4.17
CA ASN A 143 14.00 -7.52 -4.48
C ASN A 143 12.60 -7.55 -3.87
N ARG A 144 11.59 -7.30 -4.68
CA ARG A 144 10.19 -7.33 -4.26
C ARG A 144 9.47 -8.49 -4.92
N ASP A 145 9.21 -9.54 -4.15
CA ASP A 145 8.42 -10.66 -4.64
C ASP A 145 6.93 -10.30 -4.70
N LEU A 146 6.23 -10.91 -5.63
CA LEU A 146 4.81 -10.66 -5.91
C LEU A 146 3.96 -11.78 -5.31
N TYR A 147 2.89 -11.41 -4.60
CA TYR A 147 2.00 -12.34 -3.91
C TYR A 147 0.53 -11.98 -4.12
N TRP A 148 -0.32 -13.00 -4.22
CA TRP A 148 -1.73 -12.83 -3.88
C TRP A 148 -1.90 -12.86 -2.36
N LEU A 149 -2.66 -11.90 -1.83
CA LEU A 149 -3.18 -11.92 -0.48
C LEU A 149 -4.68 -12.23 -0.55
N ASP A 150 -5.08 -13.32 0.06
CA ASP A 150 -6.48 -13.68 0.22
C ASP A 150 -7.11 -12.87 1.37
N LEU A 151 -8.17 -12.14 1.07
CA LEU A 151 -8.81 -11.21 2.02
C LEU A 151 -9.57 -11.93 3.14
N THR A 152 -10.00 -13.17 2.90
CA THR A 152 -10.74 -13.99 3.86
C THR A 152 -9.80 -14.73 4.80
N THR A 153 -8.85 -15.46 4.22
CA THR A 153 -7.93 -16.31 5.00
C THR A 153 -6.70 -15.58 5.51
N LYS A 154 -6.43 -14.37 4.96
CA LYS A 154 -5.24 -13.54 5.21
C LYS A 154 -3.93 -14.25 4.84
N LYS A 155 -3.98 -15.29 4.04
CA LYS A 155 -2.81 -16.03 3.58
C LYS A 155 -2.25 -15.40 2.30
N THR A 156 -0.93 -15.42 2.20
CA THR A 156 -0.23 -15.02 0.98
C THR A 156 0.18 -16.24 0.17
N SER A 157 0.09 -16.13 -1.15
CA SER A 157 0.64 -17.12 -2.09
C SER A 157 1.57 -16.42 -3.07
N LEU A 158 2.80 -16.95 -3.18
CA LEU A 158 3.82 -16.41 -4.09
C LEU A 158 3.38 -16.61 -5.54
N ILE A 159 3.55 -15.57 -6.37
CA ILE A 159 3.27 -15.60 -7.81
C ILE A 159 4.55 -15.49 -8.60
N ALA A 160 5.40 -14.54 -8.28
CA ALA A 160 6.62 -14.28 -8.99
C ALA A 160 7.71 -13.75 -8.08
N ARG A 161 8.96 -14.01 -8.43
CA ARG A 161 10.15 -13.52 -7.75
C ARG A 161 10.97 -12.64 -8.68
N VAL A 162 11.43 -11.51 -8.16
CA VAL A 162 12.49 -10.76 -8.83
C VAL A 162 13.79 -11.55 -8.68
N PRO A 163 14.50 -11.88 -9.77
CA PRO A 163 15.81 -12.51 -9.69
C PRO A 163 16.83 -11.57 -9.03
N SER A 164 18.03 -12.07 -8.76
CA SER A 164 19.13 -11.22 -8.28
C SER A 164 19.46 -10.18 -9.36
N LEU A 165 19.31 -8.92 -9.01
CA LEU A 165 19.62 -7.80 -9.89
C LEU A 165 21.12 -7.46 -9.87
N PRO A 166 21.67 -6.89 -10.96
CA PRO A 166 22.97 -6.26 -10.94
C PRO A 166 23.13 -5.25 -9.81
N ALA A 167 24.36 -5.04 -9.34
CA ALA A 167 24.64 -4.20 -8.17
C ALA A 167 24.21 -2.74 -8.33
N ASN A 168 24.17 -2.25 -9.57
CA ASN A 168 23.76 -0.90 -9.94
C ASN A 168 22.27 -0.77 -10.27
N GLU A 169 21.51 -1.86 -10.28
CA GLU A 169 20.09 -1.82 -10.61
C GLU A 169 19.21 -1.96 -9.37
N THR A 170 18.14 -1.18 -9.35
CA THR A 170 17.09 -1.22 -8.34
C THR A 170 15.76 -1.53 -9.00
N PHE A 171 14.98 -2.41 -8.37
CA PHE A 171 13.64 -2.76 -8.81
C PHE A 171 12.74 -1.51 -8.83
N ALA A 172 12.13 -1.22 -9.96
CA ALA A 172 11.19 -0.11 -10.15
C ALA A 172 9.74 -0.56 -9.98
N GLY A 173 9.35 -1.66 -10.64
CA GLY A 173 7.97 -2.12 -10.59
C GLY A 173 7.73 -3.44 -11.33
N TRP A 174 6.58 -4.04 -11.06
CA TRP A 174 6.06 -5.18 -11.80
C TRP A 174 5.35 -4.73 -13.06
N GLU A 175 5.62 -5.41 -14.17
CA GLU A 175 4.88 -5.26 -15.42
C GLU A 175 3.80 -6.36 -15.47
N LEU A 176 2.54 -5.93 -15.41
CA LEU A 176 1.40 -6.83 -15.28
C LEU A 176 0.46 -6.64 -16.47
N ASP A 177 -0.22 -7.71 -16.84
CA ASP A 177 -1.35 -7.57 -17.74
C ASP A 177 -2.60 -7.07 -16.99
N TRP A 178 -3.67 -6.80 -17.71
CA TRP A 178 -4.94 -6.31 -17.18
C TRP A 178 -5.66 -7.27 -16.22
N ASN A 179 -5.23 -8.55 -16.13
CA ASN A 179 -5.70 -9.52 -15.15
C ASN A 179 -4.77 -9.65 -13.94
N GLY A 180 -3.70 -8.86 -13.85
CA GLY A 180 -2.69 -8.96 -12.80
C GLY A 180 -1.72 -10.12 -12.95
N VAL A 181 -1.60 -10.70 -14.15
CA VAL A 181 -0.61 -11.73 -14.45
C VAL A 181 0.74 -11.06 -14.74
N PRO A 182 1.82 -11.41 -14.02
CA PRO A 182 3.12 -10.82 -14.26
C PRO A 182 3.66 -11.20 -15.66
N LYS A 183 4.07 -10.17 -16.39
CA LYS A 183 4.74 -10.29 -17.71
C LYS A 183 6.22 -10.00 -17.61
N GLY A 184 6.63 -9.34 -16.54
CA GLY A 184 7.99 -8.95 -16.29
C GLY A 184 8.11 -7.96 -15.15
N PHE A 185 9.21 -7.27 -15.10
CA PHE A 185 9.47 -6.18 -14.16
C PHE A 185 10.41 -5.15 -14.77
N SER A 186 10.40 -3.95 -14.24
CA SER A 186 11.30 -2.86 -14.62
C SER A 186 12.29 -2.56 -13.50
N THR A 187 13.46 -2.04 -13.89
CA THR A 187 14.51 -1.58 -12.99
C THR A 187 14.99 -0.19 -13.41
N TYR A 188 15.65 0.53 -12.52
CA TYR A 188 16.38 1.74 -12.82
C TYR A 188 17.84 1.65 -12.31
N ASP A 189 18.76 2.36 -12.98
CA ASP A 189 20.17 2.43 -12.58
C ASP A 189 20.36 3.55 -11.54
N GLU A 190 20.91 3.20 -10.37
CA GLU A 190 21.18 4.14 -9.28
C GLU A 190 22.43 5.03 -9.53
N LYS A 191 23.26 4.70 -10.50
CA LYS A 191 24.56 5.37 -10.74
C LYS A 191 24.56 6.33 -11.93
N GLY A 192 23.43 6.49 -12.62
CA GLY A 192 23.34 7.42 -13.74
C GLY A 192 23.44 8.87 -13.27
N PRO A 193 24.10 9.77 -14.06
CA PRO A 193 24.19 11.20 -13.74
C PRO A 193 22.83 11.88 -13.62
N ASP A 194 21.80 11.30 -14.25
CA ASP A 194 20.40 11.70 -14.18
C ASP A 194 19.61 10.57 -13.52
N MET A 195 19.60 10.57 -12.18
CA MET A 195 18.86 9.57 -11.40
C MET A 195 17.44 9.33 -11.96
N GLY A 196 17.25 8.20 -12.62
CA GLY A 196 15.93 7.75 -13.07
C GLY A 196 15.69 7.65 -14.57
N LEU A 197 16.67 7.85 -15.44
CA LEU A 197 16.46 7.84 -16.89
C LEU A 197 16.80 6.53 -17.62
N VAL A 198 17.46 5.58 -16.99
CA VAL A 198 17.73 4.28 -17.62
C VAL A 198 16.86 3.21 -16.97
N ASN A 199 15.72 2.94 -17.59
CA ASN A 199 14.86 1.83 -17.20
C ASN A 199 15.20 0.61 -18.06
N SER A 200 15.57 -0.49 -17.42
CA SER A 200 15.65 -1.79 -18.06
C SER A 200 14.34 -2.57 -17.84
N PHE A 201 13.88 -3.28 -18.85
CA PHE A 201 12.68 -4.12 -18.79
C PHE A 201 13.07 -5.58 -18.92
N TYR A 202 12.67 -6.39 -17.97
CA TYR A 202 12.87 -7.82 -17.94
C TYR A 202 11.53 -8.50 -18.17
N LEU A 203 11.39 -9.18 -19.31
CA LEU A 203 10.19 -9.93 -19.64
C LEU A 203 10.35 -11.39 -19.20
N PHE A 204 9.29 -11.98 -18.67
CA PHE A 204 9.25 -13.41 -18.44
C PHE A 204 9.08 -14.14 -19.76
N ASP A 205 9.92 -15.14 -20.00
CA ASP A 205 9.77 -16.00 -21.18
C ASP A 205 8.59 -16.95 -20.92
N SER A 206 7.53 -16.80 -21.71
CA SER A 206 6.32 -17.62 -21.60
C SER A 206 6.55 -19.12 -21.92
N LYS A 207 7.76 -19.50 -22.31
CA LYS A 207 8.11 -20.88 -22.68
C LYS A 207 8.78 -21.69 -21.56
N ASN A 208 9.21 -21.05 -20.47
CA ASN A 208 9.99 -21.73 -19.42
C ASN A 208 9.31 -21.78 -18.03
N ASP A 209 8.10 -21.27 -17.88
CA ASP A 209 7.36 -21.31 -16.61
C ASP A 209 6.25 -22.37 -16.66
N SER A 210 6.67 -23.64 -16.74
CA SER A 210 5.80 -24.82 -16.53
C SER A 210 6.31 -25.67 -15.36
#